data_8542b193519e11b31bb65f619034bdae
#
_entry.id   8542b193519e11b31bb65f619034bdae
#
_cell.length_a   1.000
_cell.length_b   1.000
_cell.length_c   1.000
_cell.angle_alpha   90.00
_cell.angle_beta   90.00
_cell.angle_gamma   90.00
#
_symmetry.space_group_name_H-M   'P 1'
#
loop_
_entity.id
_entity.type
_entity.pdbx_description
1 polymer ?
#
loop_
_entity_poly.entity_id
_entity_poly.type
_entity_poly.pdbx_seq_one_letter_code
_entity_poly.pdbx_strand_id
1 'polypeptide(L)'
;MILSRGGEGVLFTLETPRLILATTPLAVLKTRLERDDVVADVPIAVDKDGQRRAEVWRVHFPPEWPGDALDMLPLWIMQREVAPEREEWGGTMIDRATPVAVGQMSFKGLPDESGAVELGYGVNPSYHSRGYATEMARTLVEWALTQSAVARVTAECLADNKASIRVLEKSHFKQVGCRVDEDGPLLQWERTR
;
A
#
# COMPACT_ATOMS: atom_id res chain seq x y z
N MET A 1 13.15 -2.91 5.33
CA MET A 1 12.74 -2.44 4.00
C MET A 1 13.76 -2.79 2.95
N ILE A 2 13.31 -3.11 1.74
CA ILE A 2 14.19 -3.41 0.63
C ILE A 2 13.68 -2.86 -0.68
N LEU A 3 14.54 -2.09 -1.28
CA LEU A 3 14.55 -1.91 -2.72
C LEU A 3 15.61 -2.88 -3.26
N SER A 4 15.20 -3.95 -3.95
CA SER A 4 16.10 -4.77 -4.75
C SER A 4 15.74 -4.58 -6.22
N ARG A 5 16.74 -4.39 -7.08
CA ARG A 5 16.50 -4.39 -8.52
C ARG A 5 16.32 -5.83 -8.99
N GLY A 6 15.08 -6.20 -9.30
CA GLY A 6 14.76 -7.43 -10.05
C GLY A 6 14.62 -7.12 -11.53
N GLY A 7 14.51 -8.13 -12.39
CA GLY A 7 14.41 -7.95 -13.85
C GLY A 7 13.18 -7.18 -14.36
N GLU A 8 12.24 -6.79 -13.47
CA GLU A 8 11.04 -6.03 -13.79
C GLU A 8 10.87 -4.72 -12.98
N GLY A 9 11.97 -4.13 -12.48
CA GLY A 9 11.94 -2.87 -11.73
C GLY A 9 12.36 -2.98 -10.27
N VAL A 10 12.07 -1.94 -9.49
CA VAL A 10 12.43 -1.86 -8.06
C VAL A 10 11.37 -2.59 -7.23
N LEU A 11 11.75 -3.64 -6.50
CA LEU A 11 10.86 -4.37 -5.61
C LEU A 11 10.82 -3.69 -4.23
N PHE A 12 9.64 -3.27 -3.82
CA PHE A 12 9.37 -2.82 -2.46
C PHE A 12 8.82 -3.97 -1.64
N THR A 13 9.37 -4.22 -0.46
CA THR A 13 8.81 -5.18 0.51
C THR A 13 8.95 -4.63 1.93
N LEU A 14 7.87 -4.70 2.68
CA LEU A 14 7.82 -4.32 4.09
C LEU A 14 7.06 -5.40 4.88
N GLU A 15 7.62 -5.83 6.01
CA GLU A 15 7.07 -6.92 6.81
C GLU A 15 6.51 -6.41 8.13
N THR A 16 5.42 -7.04 8.56
CA THR A 16 4.85 -6.94 9.90
C THR A 16 4.68 -8.34 10.49
N PRO A 17 4.27 -8.51 11.75
CA PRO A 17 4.03 -9.83 12.30
C PRO A 17 3.05 -10.69 11.49
N ARG A 18 2.01 -10.09 10.90
CA ARG A 18 0.96 -10.82 10.19
C ARG A 18 0.93 -10.60 8.68
N LEU A 19 1.55 -9.52 8.18
CA LEU A 19 1.42 -9.09 6.80
C LEU A 19 2.77 -8.90 6.13
N ILE A 20 2.76 -9.05 4.81
CA ILE A 20 3.79 -8.52 3.92
C ILE A 20 3.12 -7.50 3.00
N LEU A 21 3.71 -6.32 2.87
CA LEU A 21 3.40 -5.36 1.83
C LEU A 21 4.44 -5.52 0.72
N ALA A 22 4.00 -5.87 -0.47
CA ALA A 22 4.90 -6.12 -1.60
C ALA A 22 4.42 -5.40 -2.86
N THR A 23 5.37 -4.95 -3.69
CA THR A 23 5.06 -4.42 -5.03
C THR A 23 4.18 -5.42 -5.78
N THR A 24 3.02 -4.97 -6.26
CA THR A 24 2.12 -5.83 -7.06
C THR A 24 2.70 -6.01 -8.46
N PRO A 25 2.94 -7.22 -8.96
CA PRO A 25 3.44 -7.41 -10.32
C PRO A 25 2.50 -6.81 -11.37
N LEU A 26 3.04 -6.18 -12.41
CA LEU A 26 2.25 -5.59 -13.51
C LEU A 26 1.33 -6.61 -14.17
N ALA A 27 1.81 -7.86 -14.33
CA ALA A 27 1.02 -8.96 -14.86
C ALA A 27 -0.24 -9.24 -14.02
N VAL A 28 -0.17 -9.11 -12.68
CA VAL A 28 -1.31 -9.28 -11.79
C VAL A 28 -2.34 -8.18 -12.02
N LEU A 29 -1.91 -6.91 -12.12
CA LEU A 29 -2.82 -5.78 -12.40
C LEU A 29 -3.56 -5.98 -13.71
N LYS A 30 -2.85 -6.40 -14.78
CA LYS A 30 -3.44 -6.67 -16.09
C LYS A 30 -4.43 -7.84 -16.04
N THR A 31 -4.02 -8.95 -15.42
CA THR A 31 -4.88 -10.14 -15.31
C THR A 31 -6.14 -9.83 -14.49
N ARG A 32 -6.05 -8.96 -13.48
CA ARG A 32 -7.20 -8.58 -12.66
C ARG A 32 -8.28 -7.80 -13.43
N LEU A 33 -7.92 -7.10 -14.51
CA LEU A 33 -8.90 -6.46 -15.40
C LEU A 33 -9.67 -7.50 -16.27
N GLU A 34 -9.09 -8.68 -16.46
CA GLU A 34 -9.68 -9.74 -17.31
C GLU A 34 -10.47 -10.76 -16.50
N ARG A 35 -10.14 -10.96 -15.22
CA ARG A 35 -10.77 -11.96 -14.34
C ARG A 35 -10.73 -11.52 -12.88
N ASP A 36 -11.77 -11.94 -12.16
CA ASP A 36 -11.99 -11.53 -10.77
C ASP A 36 -11.15 -12.32 -9.76
N ASP A 37 -10.77 -13.56 -10.08
CA ASP A 37 -10.02 -14.45 -9.21
C ASP A 37 -8.68 -14.78 -9.85
N VAL A 38 -7.58 -14.42 -9.18
CA VAL A 38 -6.23 -14.54 -9.74
C VAL A 38 -5.31 -15.21 -8.72
N VAL A 39 -4.56 -16.23 -9.18
CA VAL A 39 -3.44 -16.78 -8.42
C VAL A 39 -2.17 -16.52 -9.20
N ALA A 40 -1.22 -15.81 -8.59
CA ALA A 40 0.00 -15.39 -9.27
C ALA A 40 1.22 -15.48 -8.36
N ASP A 41 2.38 -15.51 -9.00
CA ASP A 41 3.67 -15.47 -8.34
C ASP A 41 4.04 -14.01 -8.05
N VAL A 42 4.33 -13.71 -6.78
CA VAL A 42 4.72 -12.38 -6.30
C VAL A 42 6.14 -12.45 -5.77
N PRO A 43 7.09 -11.71 -6.35
CA PRO A 43 8.44 -11.58 -5.81
C PRO A 43 8.40 -10.83 -4.49
N ILE A 44 8.97 -11.42 -3.45
CA ILE A 44 9.02 -10.86 -2.10
C ILE A 44 10.47 -10.90 -1.64
N ALA A 45 10.95 -9.79 -1.11
CA ALA A 45 12.26 -9.78 -0.47
C ALA A 45 12.09 -10.02 1.02
N VAL A 46 12.57 -11.15 1.51
CA VAL A 46 12.52 -11.55 2.92
C VAL A 46 13.91 -11.45 3.57
N ASP A 47 13.93 -11.12 4.86
CA ASP A 47 15.15 -11.17 5.66
C ASP A 47 15.23 -12.53 6.36
N LYS A 48 16.24 -13.32 6.03
CA LYS A 48 16.55 -14.59 6.73
C LYS A 48 18.00 -14.55 7.21
N ASP A 49 18.17 -14.68 8.52
CA ASP A 49 19.48 -14.72 9.16
C ASP A 49 20.36 -13.47 8.87
N GLY A 50 19.73 -12.29 8.80
CA GLY A 50 20.41 -11.04 8.46
C GLY A 50 20.80 -10.93 6.98
N GLN A 51 20.40 -11.89 6.16
CA GLN A 51 20.60 -11.86 4.71
C GLN A 51 19.26 -11.72 3.98
N ARG A 52 19.23 -10.78 3.07
CA ARG A 52 18.09 -10.56 2.22
C ARG A 52 18.09 -11.49 1.02
N ARG A 53 16.98 -12.20 0.85
CA ARG A 53 16.79 -13.12 -0.28
C ARG A 53 15.47 -12.79 -0.97
N ALA A 54 15.48 -12.85 -2.29
CA ALA A 54 14.26 -12.82 -3.08
C ALA A 54 13.61 -14.21 -2.99
N GLU A 55 12.36 -14.25 -2.56
CA GLU A 55 11.49 -15.43 -2.62
C GLU A 55 10.33 -15.12 -3.56
N VAL A 56 9.75 -16.16 -4.13
CA VAL A 56 8.53 -16.05 -4.91
C VAL A 56 7.41 -16.74 -4.14
N TRP A 57 6.38 -15.95 -3.82
CA TRP A 57 5.19 -16.48 -3.14
C TRP A 57 4.05 -16.64 -4.11
N ARG A 58 3.40 -17.79 -4.05
CA ARG A 58 2.17 -18.07 -4.79
C ARG A 58 1.00 -17.42 -4.04
N VAL A 59 0.53 -16.25 -4.50
CA VAL A 59 -0.47 -15.42 -3.83
C VAL A 59 -1.81 -15.52 -4.54
N HIS A 60 -2.87 -15.69 -3.76
CA HIS A 60 -4.25 -15.63 -4.22
C HIS A 60 -4.77 -14.19 -4.08
N PHE A 61 -5.26 -13.62 -5.17
CA PHE A 61 -5.94 -12.33 -5.26
C PHE A 61 -7.43 -12.60 -5.44
N PRO A 62 -8.24 -12.52 -4.36
CA PRO A 62 -9.66 -12.88 -4.41
C PRO A 62 -10.47 -11.84 -5.19
N PRO A 63 -11.73 -12.17 -5.59
CA PRO A 63 -12.60 -11.26 -6.35
C PRO A 63 -12.80 -9.89 -5.72
N GLU A 64 -12.76 -9.80 -4.41
CA GLU A 64 -12.89 -8.53 -3.68
C GLU A 64 -11.63 -7.65 -3.68
N TRP A 65 -10.48 -8.17 -4.12
CA TRP A 65 -9.25 -7.37 -4.27
C TRP A 65 -9.25 -6.62 -5.61
N PRO A 66 -8.84 -5.37 -5.69
CA PRO A 66 -8.30 -4.49 -4.64
C PRO A 66 -9.35 -3.60 -3.93
N GLY A 67 -10.57 -4.05 -3.82
CA GLY A 67 -11.67 -3.30 -3.21
C GLY A 67 -12.04 -2.07 -4.03
N ASP A 68 -12.31 -0.96 -3.38
CA ASP A 68 -12.71 0.32 -4.02
C ASP A 68 -11.62 0.89 -4.96
N ALA A 69 -10.41 0.32 -4.93
CA ALA A 69 -9.34 0.75 -5.83
C ALA A 69 -9.36 0.05 -7.21
N LEU A 70 -10.37 -0.77 -7.50
CA LEU A 70 -10.48 -1.47 -8.79
C LEU A 70 -10.44 -0.49 -9.98
N ASP A 71 -11.14 0.62 -9.89
CA ASP A 71 -11.20 1.64 -10.94
C ASP A 71 -9.85 2.37 -11.15
N MET A 72 -8.92 2.23 -10.21
CA MET A 72 -7.57 2.80 -10.33
C MET A 72 -6.59 1.90 -11.10
N LEU A 73 -6.93 0.63 -11.33
CA LEU A 73 -6.02 -0.30 -12.00
C LEU A 73 -5.54 0.16 -13.39
N PRO A 74 -6.40 0.70 -14.27
CA PRO A 74 -5.94 1.21 -15.57
C PRO A 74 -4.89 2.31 -15.44
N LEU A 75 -5.07 3.22 -14.48
CA LEU A 75 -4.11 4.29 -14.20
C LEU A 75 -2.78 3.72 -13.70
N TRP A 76 -2.80 2.77 -12.76
CA TRP A 76 -1.58 2.14 -12.23
C TRP A 76 -0.83 1.36 -13.31
N ILE A 77 -1.55 0.63 -14.17
CA ILE A 77 -0.96 -0.08 -15.31
C ILE A 77 -0.25 0.92 -16.24
N MET A 78 -0.95 1.97 -16.64
CA MET A 78 -0.41 3.01 -17.52
C MET A 78 0.86 3.65 -16.92
N GLN A 79 0.83 4.01 -15.64
CA GLN A 79 1.98 4.62 -14.96
C GLN A 79 3.21 3.71 -14.98
N ARG A 80 3.01 2.41 -14.76
CA ARG A 80 4.11 1.42 -14.78
C ARG A 80 4.63 1.12 -16.18
N GLU A 81 3.78 1.15 -17.19
CA GLU A 81 4.21 0.97 -18.58
C GLU A 81 5.04 2.15 -19.08
N VAL A 82 4.68 3.37 -18.65
CA VAL A 82 5.41 4.60 -19.02
C VAL A 82 6.72 4.76 -18.26
N ALA A 83 6.77 4.34 -17.00
CA ALA A 83 7.95 4.49 -16.13
C ALA A 83 8.20 3.23 -15.30
N PRO A 84 8.66 2.12 -15.93
CA PRO A 84 8.84 0.85 -15.25
C PRO A 84 9.92 0.87 -14.17
N GLU A 85 10.88 1.82 -14.25
CA GLU A 85 11.93 2.02 -13.24
C GLU A 85 11.50 2.87 -12.05
N ARG A 86 10.26 3.43 -12.08
CA ARG A 86 9.77 4.28 -11.01
C ARG A 86 9.67 3.50 -9.71
N GLU A 87 10.24 4.04 -8.66
CA GLU A 87 10.06 3.50 -7.32
C GLU A 87 8.59 3.65 -6.88
N GLU A 88 8.05 2.57 -6.35
CA GLU A 88 6.72 2.55 -5.73
C GLU A 88 6.88 2.18 -4.26
N TRP A 89 6.37 3.04 -3.39
CA TRP A 89 6.42 2.80 -1.95
C TRP A 89 5.08 2.22 -1.49
N GLY A 90 4.94 0.90 -1.72
CA GLY A 90 3.72 0.19 -1.36
C GLY A 90 3.38 -0.95 -2.31
N GLY A 91 2.13 -1.39 -2.28
CA GLY A 91 1.60 -2.47 -3.11
C GLY A 91 0.50 -3.27 -2.43
N THR A 92 0.48 -4.57 -2.68
CA THR A 92 -0.49 -5.50 -2.09
C THR A 92 -0.12 -5.88 -0.68
N MET A 93 -1.08 -5.81 0.25
CA MET A 93 -0.98 -6.41 1.57
C MET A 93 -1.32 -7.91 1.48
N ILE A 94 -0.39 -8.76 1.86
CA ILE A 94 -0.51 -10.23 1.79
C ILE A 94 -0.50 -10.79 3.21
N ASP A 95 -1.46 -11.64 3.54
CA ASP A 95 -1.47 -12.39 4.80
C ASP A 95 -0.34 -13.42 4.80
N ARG A 96 0.48 -13.44 5.85
CA ARG A 96 1.66 -14.32 5.94
C ARG A 96 1.31 -15.78 6.23
N ALA A 97 0.21 -16.01 6.94
CA ALA A 97 -0.20 -17.37 7.32
C ALA A 97 -0.85 -18.12 6.15
N THR A 98 -1.63 -17.38 5.36
CA THR A 98 -2.26 -17.90 4.14
C THR A 98 -1.99 -16.87 3.05
N PRO A 99 -1.08 -17.13 2.08
CA PRO A 99 -0.71 -16.14 1.08
C PRO A 99 -1.88 -15.64 0.23
N VAL A 100 -2.68 -14.74 0.80
CA VAL A 100 -3.86 -14.11 0.19
C VAL A 100 -3.69 -12.60 0.22
N ALA A 101 -4.02 -11.95 -0.88
CA ALA A 101 -4.11 -10.50 -0.96
C ALA A 101 -5.31 -10.02 -0.15
N VAL A 102 -5.05 -9.35 0.98
CA VAL A 102 -6.08 -8.88 1.92
C VAL A 102 -6.43 -7.40 1.75
N GLY A 103 -5.74 -6.73 0.84
CA GLY A 103 -5.93 -5.32 0.53
C GLY A 103 -4.70 -4.73 -0.17
N GLN A 104 -4.64 -3.42 -0.19
CA GLN A 104 -3.54 -2.66 -0.78
C GLN A 104 -3.20 -1.45 0.10
N MET A 105 -1.95 -1.01 0.07
CA MET A 105 -1.48 0.20 0.73
C MET A 105 -0.27 0.76 0.01
N SER A 106 -0.27 2.06 -0.26
CA SER A 106 0.84 2.73 -0.94
C SER A 106 0.85 4.22 -0.65
N PHE A 107 1.95 4.87 -0.96
CA PHE A 107 1.94 6.32 -1.16
C PHE A 107 1.52 6.66 -2.58
N LYS A 108 0.75 7.74 -2.75
CA LYS A 108 0.23 8.21 -4.06
C LYS A 108 1.34 8.78 -4.97
N GLY A 109 2.58 8.73 -4.54
CA GLY A 109 3.76 9.18 -5.28
C GLY A 109 5.00 9.19 -4.40
N LEU A 110 6.09 9.74 -4.92
CA LEU A 110 7.28 10.06 -4.15
C LEU A 110 7.09 11.39 -3.42
N PRO A 111 7.95 11.71 -2.43
CA PRO A 111 7.88 12.98 -1.72
C PRO A 111 7.88 14.17 -2.66
N ASP A 112 6.98 15.11 -2.42
CA ASP A 112 6.98 16.39 -3.11
C ASP A 112 8.14 17.30 -2.64
N GLU A 113 8.24 18.50 -3.21
CA GLU A 113 9.29 19.48 -2.88
C GLU A 113 9.28 19.89 -1.39
N SER A 114 8.15 19.75 -0.70
CA SER A 114 8.01 20.01 0.73
C SER A 114 8.33 18.80 1.61
N GLY A 115 8.65 17.65 1.00
CA GLY A 115 8.88 16.38 1.67
C GLY A 115 7.59 15.71 2.16
N ALA A 116 6.43 16.03 1.59
CA ALA A 116 5.18 15.37 1.91
C ALA A 116 4.94 14.16 1.00
N VAL A 117 4.43 13.06 1.58
CA VAL A 117 3.90 11.92 0.86
C VAL A 117 2.49 11.60 1.36
N GLU A 118 1.59 11.25 0.46
CA GLU A 118 0.20 10.95 0.81
C GLU A 118 -0.05 9.44 0.85
N LEU A 119 -0.54 8.95 2.01
CA LEU A 119 -0.90 7.56 2.24
C LEU A 119 -2.29 7.26 1.69
N GLY A 120 -2.40 6.18 0.88
CA GLY A 120 -3.65 5.59 0.45
C GLY A 120 -3.71 4.10 0.79
N TYR A 121 -4.88 3.60 1.19
CA TYR A 121 -5.05 2.18 1.52
C TYR A 121 -6.50 1.72 1.38
N GLY A 122 -6.66 0.42 1.17
CA GLY A 122 -7.92 -0.29 1.24
C GLY A 122 -7.68 -1.71 1.77
N VAL A 123 -8.64 -2.24 2.52
CA VAL A 123 -8.67 -3.63 2.99
C VAL A 123 -9.90 -4.29 2.42
N ASN A 124 -9.76 -5.49 1.90
CA ASN A 124 -10.89 -6.24 1.37
C ASN A 124 -11.96 -6.47 2.44
N PRO A 125 -13.26 -6.41 2.11
CA PRO A 125 -14.36 -6.53 3.06
C PRO A 125 -14.28 -7.71 4.02
N SER A 126 -13.92 -8.90 3.51
CA SER A 126 -13.76 -10.12 4.33
C SER A 126 -12.65 -10.04 5.40
N TYR A 127 -11.79 -9.04 5.31
CA TYR A 127 -10.66 -8.82 6.23
C TYR A 127 -10.81 -7.56 7.08
N HIS A 128 -11.99 -6.90 7.02
CA HIS A 128 -12.27 -5.74 7.87
C HIS A 128 -12.23 -6.09 9.37
N SER A 129 -12.03 -5.09 10.20
CA SER A 129 -12.02 -5.17 11.68
C SER A 129 -10.96 -6.10 12.29
N ARG A 130 -10.01 -6.62 11.50
CA ARG A 130 -8.89 -7.45 11.99
C ARG A 130 -7.64 -6.64 12.36
N GLY A 131 -7.67 -5.31 12.18
CA GLY A 131 -6.57 -4.41 12.50
C GLY A 131 -5.45 -4.36 11.44
N TYR A 132 -5.62 -5.01 10.30
CA TYR A 132 -4.62 -5.08 9.23
C TYR A 132 -4.20 -3.71 8.69
N ALA A 133 -5.18 -2.83 8.40
CA ALA A 133 -4.88 -1.47 7.96
C ALA A 133 -4.02 -0.70 8.98
N THR A 134 -4.36 -0.78 10.27
CA THR A 134 -3.60 -0.08 11.32
C THR A 134 -2.19 -0.64 11.47
N GLU A 135 -2.04 -1.96 11.43
CA GLU A 135 -0.74 -2.63 11.56
C GLU A 135 0.19 -2.21 10.43
N MET A 136 -0.29 -2.28 9.19
CA MET A 136 0.54 -1.93 8.03
C MET A 136 0.76 -0.42 7.93
N ALA A 137 -0.26 0.43 8.20
CA ALA A 137 -0.12 1.87 8.15
C ALA A 137 0.96 2.38 9.12
N ARG A 138 0.98 1.88 10.37
CA ARG A 138 2.04 2.22 11.33
C ARG A 138 3.41 1.91 10.78
N THR A 139 3.60 0.69 10.30
CA THR A 139 4.90 0.22 9.82
C THR A 139 5.35 0.98 8.57
N LEU A 140 4.44 1.19 7.60
CA LEU A 140 4.76 1.91 6.37
C LEU A 140 5.08 3.39 6.63
N VAL A 141 4.31 4.05 7.49
CA VAL A 141 4.51 5.46 7.86
C VAL A 141 5.79 5.63 8.67
N GLU A 142 6.06 4.76 9.65
CA GLU A 142 7.32 4.77 10.40
C GLU A 142 8.51 4.62 9.48
N TRP A 143 8.43 3.66 8.56
CA TRP A 143 9.47 3.50 7.55
C TRP A 143 9.64 4.76 6.68
N ALA A 144 8.55 5.35 6.16
CA ALA A 144 8.64 6.54 5.32
C ALA A 144 9.32 7.70 6.05
N LEU A 145 8.97 7.93 7.31
CA LEU A 145 9.58 8.98 8.13
C LEU A 145 11.09 8.75 8.42
N THR A 146 11.63 7.55 8.17
CA THR A 146 13.09 7.32 8.21
C THR A 146 13.80 7.79 6.93
N GLN A 147 13.06 7.99 5.84
CA GLN A 147 13.65 8.43 4.57
C GLN A 147 14.00 9.92 4.65
N SER A 148 15.20 10.29 4.22
CA SER A 148 15.69 11.69 4.32
C SER A 148 14.83 12.68 3.54
N ALA A 149 14.24 12.24 2.43
CA ALA A 149 13.36 13.05 1.59
C ALA A 149 11.94 13.26 2.18
N VAL A 150 11.55 12.53 3.26
CA VAL A 150 10.21 12.63 3.85
C VAL A 150 10.25 13.50 5.11
N ALA A 151 9.55 14.63 5.07
CA ALA A 151 9.33 15.50 6.23
C ALA A 151 8.04 15.12 6.98
N ARG A 152 7.00 14.72 6.24
CA ARG A 152 5.69 14.35 6.78
C ARG A 152 4.95 13.35 5.89
N VAL A 153 4.04 12.63 6.49
CA VAL A 153 3.06 11.78 5.79
C VAL A 153 1.69 12.41 5.97
N THR A 154 0.97 12.56 4.86
CA THR A 154 -0.42 13.05 4.84
C THR A 154 -1.38 11.92 4.50
N ALA A 155 -2.66 12.10 4.79
CA ALA A 155 -3.74 11.23 4.35
C ALA A 155 -5.05 12.02 4.31
N GLU A 156 -5.99 11.58 3.48
CA GLU A 156 -7.35 12.12 3.45
C GLU A 156 -8.36 10.98 3.59
N CYS A 157 -9.47 11.25 4.25
CA CYS A 157 -10.62 10.35 4.29
C CYS A 157 -11.92 11.13 4.42
N LEU A 158 -13.02 10.57 3.89
CA LEU A 158 -14.35 11.13 4.08
C LEU A 158 -14.69 11.26 5.57
N ALA A 159 -15.39 12.32 5.95
CA ALA A 159 -15.74 12.61 7.34
C ALA A 159 -16.69 11.55 7.97
N ASP A 160 -17.39 10.80 7.17
CA ASP A 160 -18.26 9.69 7.59
C ASP A 160 -17.53 8.33 7.59
N ASN A 161 -16.32 8.23 7.02
CA ASN A 161 -15.51 7.00 7.03
C ASN A 161 -14.85 6.77 8.41
N LYS A 162 -15.68 6.33 9.37
CA LYS A 162 -15.25 6.06 10.75
C LYS A 162 -14.14 5.01 10.84
N ALA A 163 -14.08 4.08 9.88
CA ALA A 163 -13.05 3.06 9.85
C ALA A 163 -11.67 3.67 9.54
N SER A 164 -11.59 4.50 8.49
CA SER A 164 -10.37 5.19 8.11
C SER A 164 -9.90 6.17 9.19
N ILE A 165 -10.83 6.96 9.77
CA ILE A 165 -10.54 7.86 10.90
C ILE A 165 -9.84 7.10 12.03
N ARG A 166 -10.39 5.94 12.46
CA ARG A 166 -9.79 5.12 13.52
C ARG A 166 -8.41 4.57 13.16
N VAL A 167 -8.19 4.21 11.88
CA VAL A 167 -6.86 3.76 11.41
C VAL A 167 -5.85 4.90 11.54
N LEU A 168 -6.20 6.10 11.07
CA LEU A 168 -5.33 7.28 11.11
C LEU A 168 -5.01 7.71 12.55
N GLU A 169 -6.03 7.80 13.42
CA GLU A 169 -5.84 8.09 14.85
C GLU A 169 -4.89 7.08 15.52
N LYS A 170 -5.14 5.78 15.32
CA LYS A 170 -4.30 4.70 15.87
C LYS A 170 -2.90 4.68 15.27
N SER A 171 -2.72 5.23 14.07
CA SER A 171 -1.42 5.37 13.42
C SER A 171 -0.74 6.70 13.73
N HIS A 172 -1.23 7.41 14.77
CA HIS A 172 -0.67 8.67 15.30
C HIS A 172 -0.71 9.85 14.32
N PHE A 173 -1.66 9.84 13.38
CA PHE A 173 -1.97 11.04 12.60
C PHE A 173 -2.77 12.03 13.43
N LYS A 174 -2.58 13.32 13.13
CA LYS A 174 -3.38 14.41 13.67
C LYS A 174 -4.23 15.00 12.56
N GLN A 175 -5.49 15.25 12.82
CA GLN A 175 -6.33 15.99 11.89
C GLN A 175 -5.87 17.45 11.84
N VAL A 176 -5.57 17.94 10.64
CA VAL A 176 -5.02 19.27 10.40
C VAL A 176 -5.95 20.18 9.61
N GLY A 177 -6.99 19.60 8.98
CA GLY A 177 -7.92 20.38 8.17
C GLY A 177 -9.12 19.57 7.72
N CYS A 178 -9.95 20.25 6.93
CA CYS A 178 -11.07 19.66 6.22
C CYS A 178 -11.25 20.46 4.92
N ARG A 179 -11.49 19.76 3.80
CA ARG A 179 -11.93 20.37 2.55
C ARG A 179 -13.20 19.68 2.08
N VAL A 180 -13.89 20.25 1.12
CA VAL A 180 -15.06 19.62 0.49
C VAL A 180 -14.74 19.35 -0.97
N ASP A 181 -15.06 18.16 -1.45
CA ASP A 181 -15.02 17.80 -2.85
C ASP A 181 -16.36 17.22 -3.34
N GLU A 182 -16.36 16.53 -4.48
CA GLU A 182 -17.57 15.97 -5.08
C GLU A 182 -18.23 14.89 -4.19
N ASP A 183 -17.43 14.14 -3.43
CA ASP A 183 -17.88 13.06 -2.55
C ASP A 183 -18.25 13.56 -1.14
N GLY A 184 -18.00 14.83 -0.84
CA GLY A 184 -18.35 15.46 0.44
C GLY A 184 -17.14 15.95 1.25
N PRO A 185 -17.32 16.13 2.58
CA PRO A 185 -16.24 16.62 3.45
C PRO A 185 -15.12 15.59 3.59
N LEU A 186 -13.90 16.00 3.22
CA LEU A 186 -12.66 15.22 3.39
C LEU A 186 -11.86 15.78 4.56
N LEU A 187 -11.61 14.96 5.56
CA LEU A 187 -10.73 15.26 6.68
C LEU A 187 -9.27 15.09 6.22
N GLN A 188 -8.44 16.08 6.52
CA GLN A 188 -7.03 16.09 6.20
C GLN A 188 -6.21 15.72 7.44
N TRP A 189 -5.29 14.79 7.27
CA TRP A 189 -4.49 14.23 8.35
C TRP A 189 -3.00 14.35 8.05
N GLU A 190 -2.20 14.51 9.10
CA GLU A 190 -0.75 14.62 8.98
C GLU A 190 -0.06 13.87 10.13
N ARG A 191 1.07 13.24 9.83
CA ARG A 191 2.03 12.71 10.79
C ARG A 191 3.44 13.15 10.42
N THR A 192 4.14 13.77 11.36
CA THR A 192 5.55 14.16 11.26
C THR A 192 6.43 13.22 12.09
N ARG A 193 7.72 13.40 12.00
CA ARG A 193 8.70 12.71 12.85
C ARG A 193 8.47 12.97 14.32
#